data_c52d125b1ab26da257031c60c69fb686
#
_entry.id   c52d125b1ab26da257031c60c69fb686
#
_cell.length_a   1.000
_cell.length_b   1.000
_cell.length_c   1.000
_cell.angle_alpha   90.00
_cell.angle_beta   90.00
_cell.angle_gamma   90.00
#
_symmetry.space_group_name_H-M   'P 1'
#
loop_
_entity.id
_entity.type
_entity.pdbx_description
1 polymer ?
#
loop_
_entity_poly.entity_id
_entity_poly.type
_entity_poly.pdbx_seq_one_letter_code
_entity_poly.pdbx_strand_id
1 'polypeptide(L)'
;MRRRLPVFGYDDAPNGTGELLFEDVRVPATNLLLGEGRGFEIAQGRLGPGRVHHCMRAIGQAERTLEKTCARVKTRVTFGKPIAEQTVTLERIAEARILIDQARLLVLKTASVMDVAGNRAARAEIAMIKVAVPNMLCRVVDMAIQAHGAAGVSDDFGLAKAYAEARALRIVDGPDEVHRNQIGRLELEKTSSA
;
A
#
# COMPACT_ATOMS: atom_id res chain seq x y z
N MET A 1 -17.08 8.27 -19.95
CA MET A 1 -15.93 8.77 -19.15
C MET A 1 -15.71 10.23 -19.52
N ARG A 2 -15.73 11.14 -18.53
CA ARG A 2 -15.54 12.58 -18.76
C ARG A 2 -14.06 12.94 -18.89
N ARG A 3 -13.21 12.43 -17.99
CA ARG A 3 -11.76 12.67 -18.01
C ARG A 3 -11.00 11.58 -17.28
N ARG A 4 -9.72 11.45 -17.60
CA ARG A 4 -8.76 10.66 -16.81
C ARG A 4 -8.31 11.50 -15.62
N LEU A 5 -8.02 10.81 -14.51
CA LEU A 5 -7.53 11.39 -13.26
C LEU A 5 -6.14 10.84 -12.97
N PRO A 6 -5.06 11.44 -13.50
CA PRO A 6 -3.71 10.95 -13.25
C PRO A 6 -3.31 11.15 -11.79
N VAL A 7 -2.59 10.18 -11.24
CA VAL A 7 -2.02 10.24 -9.89
C VAL A 7 -0.54 10.61 -10.01
N PHE A 8 -0.15 11.76 -9.47
CA PHE A 8 1.20 12.33 -9.64
C PHE A 8 1.65 12.42 -11.11
N GLY A 9 0.72 12.68 -12.03
CA GLY A 9 1.00 12.72 -13.48
C GLY A 9 0.99 11.37 -14.19
N TYR A 10 0.93 10.25 -13.47
CA TYR A 10 0.80 8.91 -14.07
C TYR A 10 -0.65 8.57 -14.34
N ASP A 11 -0.97 8.08 -15.53
CA ASP A 11 -2.32 7.66 -15.91
C ASP A 11 -2.64 6.21 -15.50
N ASP A 12 -1.62 5.46 -15.13
CA ASP A 12 -1.69 4.06 -14.67
C ASP A 12 -2.46 3.12 -15.63
N ALA A 13 -2.36 3.37 -16.92
CA ALA A 13 -2.98 2.50 -17.91
C ALA A 13 -2.44 1.07 -17.81
N PRO A 14 -3.31 0.03 -18.03
CA PRO A 14 -4.71 0.10 -18.42
C PRO A 14 -5.69 0.27 -17.24
N ASN A 15 -5.22 0.25 -16.01
CA ASN A 15 -6.07 0.21 -14.81
C ASN A 15 -6.60 1.58 -14.37
N GLY A 16 -5.90 2.64 -14.62
CA GLY A 16 -6.16 4.06 -14.36
C GLY A 16 -7.41 4.48 -13.60
N THR A 17 -7.47 5.74 -13.21
CA THR A 17 -8.63 6.34 -12.56
C THR A 17 -9.34 7.32 -13.50
N GLY A 18 -10.67 7.38 -13.48
CA GLY A 18 -11.45 8.25 -14.33
C GLY A 18 -12.67 8.83 -13.67
N GLU A 19 -13.10 9.98 -14.16
CA GLU A 19 -14.40 10.56 -13.85
C GLU A 19 -15.44 9.97 -14.81
N LEU A 20 -16.43 9.26 -14.26
CA LEU A 20 -17.50 8.62 -15.03
C LEU A 20 -18.81 9.35 -14.77
N LEU A 21 -19.59 9.55 -15.84
CA LEU A 21 -20.95 10.03 -15.78
C LEU A 21 -21.87 8.97 -16.38
N PHE A 22 -22.91 8.62 -15.66
CA PHE A 22 -23.98 7.71 -16.08
C PHE A 22 -25.26 8.54 -16.25
N GLU A 23 -25.82 8.57 -17.47
CA GLU A 23 -27.04 9.31 -17.81
C GLU A 23 -28.03 8.31 -18.43
N ASP A 24 -29.17 8.11 -17.78
CA ASP A 24 -30.24 7.21 -18.21
C ASP A 24 -29.81 5.81 -18.67
N VAL A 25 -28.77 5.27 -18.00
CA VAL A 25 -28.23 3.94 -18.31
C VAL A 25 -29.22 2.87 -17.86
N ARG A 26 -29.78 2.12 -18.81
CA ARG A 26 -30.72 1.03 -18.57
C ARG A 26 -29.93 -0.31 -18.47
N VAL A 27 -30.19 -1.07 -17.44
CA VAL A 27 -29.63 -2.43 -17.23
C VAL A 27 -30.75 -3.40 -16.86
N PRO A 28 -30.61 -4.69 -17.13
CA PRO A 28 -31.57 -5.70 -16.68
C PRO A 28 -31.74 -5.66 -15.15
N ALA A 29 -32.97 -5.81 -14.65
CA ALA A 29 -33.24 -5.83 -13.21
C ALA A 29 -32.50 -6.98 -12.49
N THR A 30 -32.23 -8.07 -13.21
CA THR A 30 -31.46 -9.21 -12.72
C THR A 30 -29.99 -8.89 -12.39
N ASN A 31 -29.47 -7.72 -12.83
CA ASN A 31 -28.13 -7.26 -12.47
C ASN A 31 -28.06 -6.64 -11.08
N LEU A 32 -29.20 -6.51 -10.38
CA LEU A 32 -29.25 -6.04 -9.00
C LEU A 32 -28.59 -7.06 -8.07
N LEU A 33 -27.54 -6.66 -7.38
CA LEU A 33 -26.85 -7.48 -6.39
C LEU A 33 -27.41 -7.19 -5.00
N LEU A 34 -27.73 -8.23 -4.23
CA LEU A 34 -28.29 -8.18 -2.87
C LEU A 34 -29.64 -7.46 -2.74
N GLY A 35 -29.80 -6.29 -3.31
CA GLY A 35 -30.99 -5.46 -3.21
C GLY A 35 -30.68 -3.96 -3.27
N GLU A 36 -31.74 -3.16 -3.41
CA GLU A 36 -31.60 -1.69 -3.45
C GLU A 36 -31.01 -1.13 -2.16
N GLY A 37 -30.16 -0.11 -2.26
CA GLY A 37 -29.50 0.55 -1.14
C GLY A 37 -28.36 -0.22 -0.49
N ARG A 38 -28.06 -1.46 -0.90
CA ARG A 38 -27.06 -2.33 -0.26
C ARG A 38 -25.64 -2.25 -0.85
N GLY A 39 -25.36 -1.27 -1.71
CA GLY A 39 -24.06 -1.12 -2.35
C GLY A 39 -22.88 -0.97 -1.40
N PHE A 40 -23.07 -0.28 -0.27
CA PHE A 40 -22.01 -0.15 0.76
C PHE A 40 -21.67 -1.49 1.42
N GLU A 41 -22.67 -2.34 1.70
CA GLU A 41 -22.47 -3.69 2.24
C GLU A 41 -21.64 -4.56 1.28
N ILE A 42 -21.98 -4.52 -0.01
CA ILE A 42 -21.23 -5.22 -1.06
C ILE A 42 -19.77 -4.75 -1.08
N ALA A 43 -19.55 -3.43 -1.06
CA ALA A 43 -18.23 -2.85 -1.04
C ALA A 43 -17.41 -3.32 0.17
N GLN A 44 -17.98 -3.29 1.38
CA GLN A 44 -17.28 -3.71 2.60
C GLN A 44 -16.93 -5.20 2.61
N GLY A 45 -17.80 -6.07 2.09
CA GLY A 45 -17.53 -7.49 1.95
C GLY A 45 -16.31 -7.77 1.06
N ARG A 46 -16.16 -7.01 -0.01
CA ARG A 46 -15.02 -7.14 -0.95
C ARG A 46 -13.75 -6.48 -0.44
N LEU A 47 -13.85 -5.34 0.27
CA LEU A 47 -12.70 -4.52 0.64
C LEU A 47 -11.80 -5.17 1.71
N GLY A 48 -12.33 -6.02 2.59
CA GLY A 48 -11.52 -6.72 3.58
C GLY A 48 -10.38 -7.54 2.96
N PRO A 49 -10.69 -8.57 2.16
CA PRO A 49 -9.68 -9.35 1.42
C PRO A 49 -8.86 -8.49 0.45
N GLY A 50 -9.48 -7.51 -0.20
CA GLY A 50 -8.81 -6.57 -1.09
C GLY A 50 -7.67 -5.80 -0.41
N ARG A 51 -7.88 -5.36 0.82
CA ARG A 51 -6.85 -4.65 1.62
C ARG A 51 -5.65 -5.55 1.94
N VAL A 52 -5.87 -6.82 2.26
CA VAL A 52 -4.78 -7.80 2.46
C VAL A 52 -3.99 -7.97 1.17
N HIS A 53 -4.68 -8.15 0.04
CA HIS A 53 -4.04 -8.26 -1.27
C HIS A 53 -3.21 -7.02 -1.64
N HIS A 54 -3.72 -5.81 -1.41
CA HIS A 54 -2.95 -4.58 -1.60
C HIS A 54 -1.69 -4.54 -0.74
N CYS A 55 -1.78 -4.95 0.52
CA CYS A 55 -0.64 -5.00 1.44
C CYS A 55 0.41 -6.03 0.99
N MET A 56 0.00 -7.22 0.52
CA MET A 56 0.95 -8.21 -0.01
C MET A 56 1.68 -7.71 -1.25
N ARG A 57 0.99 -7.07 -2.18
CA ARG A 57 1.61 -6.45 -3.35
C ARG A 57 2.59 -5.34 -2.96
N ALA A 58 2.23 -4.51 -1.97
CA ALA A 58 3.10 -3.46 -1.45
C ALA A 58 4.39 -4.02 -0.82
N ILE A 59 4.31 -5.16 -0.12
CA ILE A 59 5.49 -5.86 0.41
C ILE A 59 6.38 -6.35 -0.74
N GLY A 60 5.80 -6.96 -1.77
CA GLY A 60 6.55 -7.39 -2.96
C GLY A 60 7.25 -6.22 -3.68
N GLN A 61 6.59 -5.07 -3.76
CA GLN A 61 7.19 -3.85 -4.31
C GLN A 61 8.32 -3.32 -3.45
N ALA A 62 8.19 -3.37 -2.11
CA ALA A 62 9.25 -2.98 -1.17
C ALA A 62 10.48 -3.89 -1.30
N GLU A 63 10.29 -5.22 -1.41
CA GLU A 63 11.37 -6.18 -1.66
C GLU A 63 12.12 -5.86 -2.95
N ARG A 64 11.38 -5.68 -4.03
CA ARG A 64 11.99 -5.34 -5.32
C ARG A 64 12.73 -4.00 -5.29
N THR A 65 12.23 -3.05 -4.52
CA THR A 65 12.87 -1.74 -4.31
C THR A 65 14.17 -1.90 -3.53
N LEU A 66 14.19 -2.70 -2.48
CA LEU A 66 15.38 -2.99 -1.70
C LEU A 66 16.45 -3.73 -2.52
N GLU A 67 16.07 -4.70 -3.35
CA GLU A 67 16.97 -5.39 -4.28
C GLU A 67 17.65 -4.40 -5.24
N LYS A 68 16.87 -3.53 -5.89
CA LYS A 68 17.40 -2.47 -6.78
C LYS A 68 18.36 -1.55 -6.04
N THR A 69 18.01 -1.16 -4.81
CA THR A 69 18.86 -0.32 -3.96
C THR A 69 20.19 -1.00 -3.67
N CYS A 70 20.18 -2.25 -3.23
CA CYS A 70 21.39 -3.03 -2.95
C CYS A 70 22.28 -3.18 -4.18
N ALA A 71 21.70 -3.41 -5.35
CA ALA A 71 22.45 -3.47 -6.61
C ALA A 71 23.10 -2.12 -6.94
N ARG A 72 22.33 -1.03 -6.81
CA ARG A 72 22.79 0.34 -7.10
C ARG A 72 23.94 0.76 -6.21
N VAL A 73 23.84 0.57 -4.89
CA VAL A 73 24.85 1.06 -3.95
C VAL A 73 26.18 0.34 -4.04
N LYS A 74 26.18 -0.91 -4.53
CA LYS A 74 27.41 -1.69 -4.80
C LYS A 74 28.18 -1.18 -6.02
N THR A 75 27.49 -0.63 -7.00
CA THR A 75 28.09 -0.23 -8.29
C THR A 75 28.37 1.27 -8.38
N ARG A 76 27.62 2.10 -7.62
CA ARG A 76 27.79 3.55 -7.65
C ARG A 76 28.97 3.98 -6.78
N VAL A 77 29.98 4.55 -7.41
CA VAL A 77 31.16 5.13 -6.74
C VAL A 77 30.97 6.63 -6.53
N THR A 78 31.21 7.11 -5.31
CA THR A 78 31.26 8.53 -4.97
C THR A 78 32.44 8.75 -3.99
N PHE A 79 33.16 9.85 -4.16
CA PHE A 79 34.33 10.14 -3.33
C PHE A 79 35.34 9.00 -3.25
N GLY A 80 35.55 8.31 -4.39
CA GLY A 80 36.56 7.27 -4.54
C GLY A 80 36.20 5.87 -4.03
N LYS A 81 34.96 5.66 -3.52
CA LYS A 81 34.51 4.35 -3.02
C LYS A 81 33.02 4.09 -3.31
N PRO A 82 32.58 2.81 -3.36
CA PRO A 82 31.17 2.47 -3.47
C PRO A 82 30.33 3.10 -2.35
N ILE A 83 29.13 3.59 -2.67
CA ILE A 83 28.26 4.16 -1.65
C ILE A 83 27.77 3.10 -0.63
N ALA A 84 27.86 1.82 -0.95
CA ALA A 84 27.64 0.72 -0.02
C ALA A 84 28.57 0.75 1.21
N GLU A 85 29.75 1.37 1.08
CA GLU A 85 30.73 1.51 2.18
C GLU A 85 30.45 2.71 3.11
N GLN A 86 29.41 3.49 2.82
CA GLN A 86 28.98 4.59 3.68
C GLN A 86 28.03 4.06 4.77
N THR A 87 28.31 4.40 6.03
CA THR A 87 27.54 3.93 7.19
C THR A 87 26.05 4.22 7.06
N VAL A 88 25.68 5.44 6.63
CA VAL A 88 24.29 5.84 6.41
C VAL A 88 23.58 4.97 5.38
N THR A 89 24.29 4.40 4.41
CA THR A 89 23.72 3.48 3.40
C THR A 89 23.39 2.13 4.04
N LEU A 90 24.30 1.61 4.87
CA LEU A 90 24.08 0.35 5.59
C LEU A 90 22.91 0.47 6.57
N GLU A 91 22.79 1.59 7.30
CA GLU A 91 21.67 1.86 8.19
C GLU A 91 20.33 1.85 7.44
N ARG A 92 20.24 2.53 6.29
CA ARG A 92 19.03 2.55 5.46
C ARG A 92 18.63 1.17 4.94
N ILE A 93 19.61 0.36 4.51
CA ILE A 93 19.36 -1.01 4.06
C ILE A 93 18.83 -1.87 5.20
N ALA A 94 19.47 -1.79 6.38
CA ALA A 94 19.05 -2.52 7.57
C ALA A 94 17.62 -2.11 8.00
N GLU A 95 17.35 -0.80 8.05
CA GLU A 95 16.04 -0.28 8.39
C GLU A 95 14.95 -0.73 7.39
N ALA A 96 15.24 -0.66 6.08
CA ALA A 96 14.33 -1.14 5.06
C ALA A 96 14.00 -2.63 5.26
N ARG A 97 14.99 -3.47 5.54
CA ARG A 97 14.78 -4.90 5.82
C ARG A 97 13.89 -5.11 7.05
N ILE A 98 14.18 -4.42 8.15
CA ILE A 98 13.39 -4.52 9.39
C ILE A 98 11.93 -4.14 9.14
N LEU A 99 11.69 -3.02 8.48
CA LEU A 99 10.35 -2.52 8.17
C LEU A 99 9.55 -3.49 7.29
N ILE A 100 10.21 -4.08 6.27
CA ILE A 100 9.57 -5.04 5.37
C ILE A 100 9.15 -6.29 6.12
N ASP A 101 10.02 -6.83 6.96
CA ASP A 101 9.74 -8.07 7.69
C ASP A 101 8.67 -7.86 8.77
N GLN A 102 8.69 -6.74 9.49
CA GLN A 102 7.60 -6.36 10.41
C GLN A 102 6.25 -6.27 9.68
N ALA A 103 6.21 -5.61 8.53
CA ALA A 103 5.01 -5.48 7.72
C ALA A 103 4.51 -6.86 7.23
N ARG A 104 5.41 -7.72 6.77
CA ARG A 104 5.09 -9.07 6.31
C ARG A 104 4.48 -9.91 7.41
N LEU A 105 5.09 -9.94 8.59
CA LEU A 105 4.59 -10.71 9.74
C LEU A 105 3.20 -10.24 10.16
N LEU A 106 2.95 -8.93 10.15
CA LEU A 106 1.64 -8.38 10.46
C LEU A 106 0.58 -8.80 9.43
N VAL A 107 0.93 -8.81 8.13
CA VAL A 107 0.01 -9.27 7.08
C VAL A 107 -0.26 -10.77 7.16
N LEU A 108 0.76 -11.59 7.44
CA LEU A 108 0.59 -13.03 7.62
C LEU A 108 -0.30 -13.33 8.83
N LYS A 109 -0.13 -12.62 9.95
CA LYS A 109 -1.03 -12.70 11.10
C LYS A 109 -2.46 -12.36 10.69
N THR A 110 -2.66 -11.27 9.94
CA THR A 110 -3.98 -10.84 9.47
C THR A 110 -4.64 -11.92 8.61
N ALA A 111 -3.91 -12.49 7.66
CA ALA A 111 -4.40 -13.56 6.80
C ALA A 111 -4.81 -14.79 7.63
N SER A 112 -3.97 -15.21 8.59
CA SER A 112 -4.28 -16.33 9.48
C SER A 112 -5.57 -16.09 10.31
N VAL A 113 -5.76 -14.88 10.84
CA VAL A 113 -7.00 -14.55 11.55
C VAL A 113 -8.22 -14.60 10.63
N MET A 114 -8.06 -14.13 9.38
CA MET A 114 -9.14 -14.20 8.38
C MET A 114 -9.50 -15.63 8.01
N ASP A 115 -8.51 -16.51 7.84
CA ASP A 115 -8.73 -17.92 7.49
C ASP A 115 -9.46 -18.67 8.61
N VAL A 116 -9.12 -18.38 9.87
CA VAL A 116 -9.67 -19.09 11.03
C VAL A 116 -11.02 -18.50 11.47
N ALA A 117 -11.15 -17.18 11.53
CA ALA A 117 -12.27 -16.50 12.18
C ALA A 117 -13.08 -15.59 11.23
N GLY A 118 -12.65 -15.45 9.98
CA GLY A 118 -13.32 -14.67 8.95
C GLY A 118 -13.01 -13.17 8.97
N ASN A 119 -13.47 -12.51 7.93
CA ASN A 119 -13.19 -11.08 7.66
C ASN A 119 -13.64 -10.14 8.79
N ARG A 120 -14.81 -10.40 9.40
CA ARG A 120 -15.37 -9.56 10.46
C ARG A 120 -14.51 -9.61 11.73
N ALA A 121 -14.02 -10.78 12.10
CA ALA A 121 -13.13 -10.95 13.24
C ALA A 121 -11.78 -10.26 13.04
N ALA A 122 -11.22 -10.33 11.83
CA ALA A 122 -9.95 -9.74 11.46
C ALA A 122 -9.99 -8.20 11.23
N ARG A 123 -11.10 -7.52 11.53
CA ARG A 123 -11.30 -6.09 11.20
C ARG A 123 -10.23 -5.16 11.79
N ALA A 124 -9.71 -5.49 12.97
CA ALA A 124 -8.65 -4.72 13.62
C ALA A 124 -7.31 -4.91 12.91
N GLU A 125 -6.94 -6.16 12.63
CA GLU A 125 -5.72 -6.52 11.91
C GLU A 125 -5.72 -5.94 10.49
N ILE A 126 -6.85 -6.03 9.78
CA ILE A 126 -7.01 -5.42 8.44
C ILE A 126 -6.77 -3.91 8.49
N ALA A 127 -7.30 -3.22 9.50
CA ALA A 127 -7.06 -1.80 9.67
C ALA A 127 -5.59 -1.51 9.97
N MET A 128 -4.93 -2.32 10.82
CA MET A 128 -3.51 -2.17 11.15
C MET A 128 -2.60 -2.31 9.93
N ILE A 129 -2.77 -3.37 9.13
CA ILE A 129 -1.95 -3.55 7.93
C ILE A 129 -2.15 -2.43 6.91
N LYS A 130 -3.37 -1.93 6.79
CA LYS A 130 -3.70 -0.85 5.84
C LYS A 130 -3.04 0.50 6.20
N VAL A 131 -2.68 0.69 7.48
CA VAL A 131 -1.86 1.83 7.91
C VAL A 131 -0.37 1.50 7.81
N ALA A 132 0.06 0.37 8.39
CA ALA A 132 1.47 0.04 8.54
C ALA A 132 2.16 -0.18 7.19
N VAL A 133 1.56 -0.98 6.30
CA VAL A 133 2.24 -1.43 5.08
C VAL A 133 2.43 -0.32 4.04
N PRO A 134 1.44 0.52 3.70
CA PRO A 134 1.68 1.63 2.77
C PRO A 134 2.67 2.67 3.31
N ASN A 135 2.68 2.92 4.61
CA ASN A 135 3.66 3.81 5.24
C ASN A 135 5.09 3.23 5.17
N MET A 136 5.24 1.93 5.44
CA MET A 136 6.50 1.21 5.23
C MET A 136 6.98 1.34 3.78
N LEU A 137 6.10 1.08 2.79
CA LEU A 137 6.45 1.15 1.39
C LEU A 137 6.91 2.56 0.99
N CYS A 138 6.19 3.61 1.40
CA CYS A 138 6.60 5.00 1.15
C CYS A 138 8.02 5.25 1.67
N ARG A 139 8.34 4.79 2.89
CA ARG A 139 9.64 4.98 3.51
C ARG A 139 10.76 4.22 2.78
N VAL A 140 10.51 2.96 2.42
CA VAL A 140 11.49 2.14 1.67
C VAL A 140 11.78 2.73 0.30
N VAL A 141 10.74 3.17 -0.42
CA VAL A 141 10.92 3.80 -1.75
C VAL A 141 11.63 5.16 -1.64
N ASP A 142 11.33 5.97 -0.63
CA ASP A 142 12.01 7.24 -0.37
C ASP A 142 13.52 7.03 -0.12
N MET A 143 13.88 6.07 0.73
CA MET A 143 15.29 5.71 0.96
C MET A 143 15.97 5.23 -0.32
N ALA A 144 15.25 4.50 -1.17
CA ALA A 144 15.76 4.05 -2.47
C ALA A 144 16.00 5.21 -3.44
N ILE A 145 15.06 6.14 -3.55
CA ILE A 145 15.19 7.37 -4.35
C ILE A 145 16.43 8.12 -3.91
N GLN A 146 16.61 8.32 -2.61
CA GLN A 146 17.76 9.01 -2.06
C GLN A 146 19.10 8.31 -2.43
N ALA A 147 19.15 6.98 -2.40
CA ALA A 147 20.34 6.20 -2.77
C ALA A 147 20.65 6.26 -4.28
N HIS A 148 19.63 6.46 -5.11
CA HIS A 148 19.79 6.60 -6.58
C HIS A 148 20.11 8.02 -7.02
N GLY A 149 19.84 9.03 -6.16
CA GLY A 149 20.02 10.46 -6.49
C GLY A 149 19.04 10.90 -7.60
N ALA A 150 19.48 11.75 -8.51
CA ALA A 150 18.64 12.27 -9.60
C ALA A 150 17.97 11.17 -10.44
N ALA A 151 18.65 10.05 -10.66
CA ALA A 151 18.08 8.89 -11.36
C ALA A 151 16.91 8.25 -10.61
N GLY A 152 16.83 8.43 -9.29
CA GLY A 152 15.72 7.94 -8.47
C GLY A 152 14.40 8.68 -8.69
N VAL A 153 14.46 9.93 -9.14
CA VAL A 153 13.28 10.76 -9.45
C VAL A 153 12.96 10.80 -10.94
N SER A 154 13.80 10.17 -11.77
CA SER A 154 13.55 9.96 -13.20
C SER A 154 12.81 8.65 -13.45
N ASP A 155 12.48 8.38 -14.71
CA ASP A 155 11.84 7.14 -15.13
C ASP A 155 12.81 5.93 -15.23
N ASP A 156 14.13 6.15 -15.11
CA ASP A 156 15.16 5.13 -15.36
C ASP A 156 15.03 3.89 -14.46
N PHE A 157 14.65 4.09 -13.21
CA PHE A 157 14.53 3.01 -12.22
C PHE A 157 13.10 2.71 -11.79
N GLY A 158 12.12 3.53 -12.24
CA GLY A 158 10.70 3.39 -11.90
C GLY A 158 10.39 3.67 -10.41
N LEU A 159 11.32 4.30 -9.67
CA LEU A 159 11.15 4.59 -8.25
C LEU A 159 10.17 5.75 -8.03
N ALA A 160 10.17 6.75 -8.91
CA ALA A 160 9.22 7.87 -8.84
C ALA A 160 7.77 7.36 -8.97
N LYS A 161 7.50 6.47 -9.95
CA LYS A 161 6.19 5.81 -10.07
C LYS A 161 5.87 4.96 -8.86
N ALA A 162 6.83 4.17 -8.36
CA ALA A 162 6.65 3.36 -7.16
C ALA A 162 6.28 4.22 -5.93
N TYR A 163 6.87 5.41 -5.79
CA TYR A 163 6.53 6.35 -4.72
C TYR A 163 5.11 6.91 -4.86
N ALA A 164 4.72 7.29 -6.07
CA ALA A 164 3.37 7.77 -6.37
C ALA A 164 2.31 6.72 -5.99
N GLU A 165 2.52 5.47 -6.42
CA GLU A 165 1.65 4.33 -6.08
C GLU A 165 1.62 4.07 -4.57
N ALA A 166 2.77 4.05 -3.90
CA ALA A 166 2.88 3.86 -2.45
C ALA A 166 2.10 4.95 -1.69
N ARG A 167 2.23 6.21 -2.12
CA ARG A 167 1.52 7.33 -1.50
C ARG A 167 0.01 7.26 -1.71
N ALA A 168 -0.44 6.83 -2.89
CA ALA A 168 -1.85 6.64 -3.20
C ALA A 168 -2.49 5.54 -2.34
N LEU A 169 -1.76 4.47 -2.02
CA LEU A 169 -2.24 3.38 -1.17
C LEU A 169 -2.63 3.83 0.25
N ARG A 170 -2.12 4.96 0.74
CA ARG A 170 -2.51 5.54 2.02
C ARG A 170 -3.88 6.22 2.00
N ILE A 171 -4.48 6.35 0.82
CA ILE A 171 -5.78 7.00 0.59
C ILE A 171 -6.81 5.99 0.07
N VAL A 172 -6.41 5.15 -0.87
CA VAL A 172 -7.27 4.15 -1.52
C VAL A 172 -7.78 3.13 -0.50
N ASP A 173 -9.01 2.67 -0.66
CA ASP A 173 -9.71 1.71 0.22
C ASP A 173 -9.83 2.17 1.69
N GLY A 174 -9.87 3.46 1.89
CA GLY A 174 -9.92 4.14 3.18
C GLY A 174 -8.57 4.77 3.56
N PRO A 175 -8.57 6.07 3.88
CA PRO A 175 -7.36 6.77 4.30
C PRO A 175 -6.86 6.30 5.67
N ASP A 176 -5.57 6.58 5.95
CA ASP A 176 -4.90 6.22 7.21
C ASP A 176 -5.74 6.61 8.45
N GLU A 177 -6.40 7.77 8.42
CA GLU A 177 -7.17 8.33 9.52
C GLU A 177 -8.40 7.47 9.86
N VAL A 178 -9.10 6.96 8.84
CA VAL A 178 -10.26 6.08 9.03
C VAL A 178 -9.84 4.79 9.73
N HIS A 179 -8.74 4.20 9.28
CA HIS A 179 -8.22 2.97 9.86
C HIS A 179 -7.68 3.18 11.28
N ARG A 180 -6.96 4.28 11.54
CA ARG A 180 -6.48 4.63 12.89
C ARG A 180 -7.63 4.87 13.86
N ASN A 181 -8.68 5.56 13.42
CA ASN A 181 -9.89 5.74 14.21
C ASN A 181 -10.55 4.40 14.59
N GLN A 182 -10.64 3.49 13.61
CA GLN A 182 -11.19 2.16 13.85
C GLN A 182 -10.35 1.37 14.85
N ILE A 183 -9.02 1.36 14.70
CA ILE A 183 -8.10 0.68 15.63
C ILE A 183 -8.27 1.22 17.05
N GLY A 184 -8.24 2.55 17.20
CA GLY A 184 -8.36 3.20 18.50
C GLY A 184 -9.69 2.89 19.21
N ARG A 185 -10.81 2.94 18.48
CA ARG A 185 -12.12 2.56 19.04
C ARG A 185 -12.17 1.11 19.50
N LEU A 186 -11.69 0.19 18.67
CA LEU A 186 -11.67 -1.22 19.01
C LEU A 186 -10.75 -1.53 20.20
N GLU A 187 -9.69 -0.78 20.41
CA GLU A 187 -8.81 -0.96 21.57
C GLU A 187 -9.47 -0.47 22.86
N LEU A 188 -10.19 0.67 22.82
CA LEU A 188 -10.95 1.19 23.95
C LEU A 188 -12.11 0.24 24.35
N GLU A 189 -12.77 -0.39 23.36
CA GLU A 189 -13.84 -1.36 23.63
C GLU A 189 -13.37 -2.56 24.47
N LYS A 190 -12.11 -3.01 24.32
CA LYS A 190 -11.54 -4.12 25.09
C LYS A 190 -11.43 -3.83 26.57
N THR A 191 -11.12 -2.57 26.93
CA THR A 191 -10.95 -2.16 28.33
C THR A 191 -12.27 -1.88 29.04
N SER A 192 -13.35 -1.64 28.27
CA SER A 192 -14.69 -1.40 28.84
C SER A 192 -15.43 -2.70 29.21
N SER A 193 -14.89 -3.86 28.84
CA SER A 193 -15.47 -5.20 29.06
C SER A 193 -14.75 -5.97 30.18
N ALA A 194 -13.80 -5.34 30.88
CA ALA A 194 -13.08 -5.85 32.04
C ALA A 194 -13.55 -5.13 33.29
#